data_bd95ca6a6ddcdb3289dc0d4a8c736dc1
#
_entry.id   bd95ca6a6ddcdb3289dc0d4a8c736dc1
#
_cell.length_a   1.000
_cell.length_b   1.000
_cell.length_c   1.000
_cell.angle_alpha   90.00
_cell.angle_beta   90.00
_cell.angle_gamma   90.00
#
_symmetry.space_group_name_H-M   'P 1'
#
loop_
_entity.id
_entity.type
_entity.pdbx_description
1 polymer ?
#
loop_
_entity_poly.entity_id
_entity_poly.type
_entity_poly.pdbx_seq_one_letter_code
_entity_poly.pdbx_strand_id
1 'polypeptide(L)'
;MEYNEICGKRQLEFMKQFDYIREAGTDGEEKAALEIQRELKSFGVDSRLEEFEIDTWRILKAEFTVTEPFEKTYTVAGYGRCGSTPADGIEAPFLYAENGDDINLSQAKGKIVLVNNPVNKDMYKKLVHAGAAAFLSITGTPIDEG
;
A
#
# COMPACT_ATOMS: atom_id res chain seq x y z
N MET A 1 9.73 34.15 25.84
CA MET A 1 8.86 33.11 25.27
C MET A 1 8.98 31.92 26.20
N GLU A 2 8.03 31.72 27.11
CA GLU A 2 8.05 30.53 27.97
C GLU A 2 7.78 29.32 27.06
N TYR A 3 8.70 28.38 27.05
CA TYR A 3 8.46 27.06 26.45
C TYR A 3 7.35 26.40 27.26
N ASN A 4 6.13 26.38 26.73
CA ASN A 4 5.08 25.55 27.28
C ASN A 4 5.59 24.11 27.36
N GLU A 5 5.49 23.53 28.53
CA GLU A 5 5.88 22.15 28.81
C GLU A 5 5.35 21.22 27.74
N ILE A 6 6.22 20.40 27.16
CA ILE A 6 5.84 19.43 26.12
C ILE A 6 4.80 18.48 26.74
N CYS A 7 3.54 18.65 26.34
CA CYS A 7 2.44 17.86 26.88
C CYS A 7 2.12 16.67 25.97
N GLY A 8 2.63 15.48 26.32
CA GLY A 8 2.38 14.25 25.56
C GLY A 8 0.90 13.92 25.40
N LYS A 9 0.07 14.26 26.37
CA LYS A 9 -1.40 14.09 26.25
C LYS A 9 -1.99 14.93 25.13
N ARG A 10 -1.59 16.20 25.00
CA ARG A 10 -2.05 17.08 23.93
C ARG A 10 -1.60 16.57 22.55
N GLN A 11 -0.34 16.12 22.47
CA GLN A 11 0.19 15.54 21.23
C GLN A 11 -0.61 14.30 20.81
N LEU A 12 -0.91 13.41 21.75
CA LEU A 12 -1.73 12.23 21.49
C LEU A 12 -3.14 12.59 21.02
N GLU A 13 -3.80 13.55 21.68
CA GLU A 13 -5.14 14.00 21.27
C GLU A 13 -5.12 14.65 19.88
N PHE A 14 -4.07 15.38 19.54
CA PHE A 14 -3.90 15.92 18.19
C PHE A 14 -3.70 14.79 17.16
N MET A 15 -2.87 13.80 17.45
CA MET A 15 -2.64 12.66 16.56
C MET A 15 -3.91 11.84 16.30
N LYS A 16 -4.78 11.68 17.28
CA LYS A 16 -6.06 10.98 17.12
C LYS A 16 -7.00 11.61 16.08
N GLN A 17 -6.83 12.90 15.77
CA GLN A 17 -7.62 13.58 14.75
C GLN A 17 -7.32 13.07 13.33
N PHE A 18 -6.19 12.36 13.14
CA PHE A 18 -5.74 11.83 11.87
C PHE A 18 -6.05 10.34 11.69
N ASP A 19 -7.01 9.79 12.43
CA ASP A 19 -7.46 8.39 12.32
C ASP A 19 -8.40 8.22 11.10
N TYR A 20 -7.84 8.46 9.91
CA TYR A 20 -8.48 8.28 8.61
C TYR A 20 -7.43 8.14 7.50
N ILE A 21 -7.86 7.59 6.35
CA ILE A 21 -6.99 7.45 5.17
C ILE A 21 -6.67 8.85 4.62
N ARG A 22 -5.37 9.13 4.44
CA ARG A 22 -4.84 10.40 3.94
C ARG A 22 -3.70 10.18 2.94
N GLU A 23 -4.01 9.43 1.92
CA GLU A 23 -3.07 9.20 0.81
C GLU A 23 -2.84 10.51 0.05
N ALA A 24 -1.62 10.67 -0.48
CA ALA A 24 -1.25 11.83 -1.27
C ALA A 24 -2.16 12.01 -2.49
N GLY A 25 -2.61 13.25 -2.72
CA GLY A 25 -3.54 13.61 -3.80
C GLY A 25 -5.00 13.29 -3.50
N THR A 26 -5.37 13.08 -2.23
CA THR A 26 -6.76 12.84 -1.82
C THR A 26 -7.30 13.93 -0.90
N ASP A 27 -8.63 14.01 -0.80
CA ASP A 27 -9.32 14.93 0.15
C ASP A 27 -8.85 14.70 1.60
N GLY A 28 -8.41 13.46 1.91
CA GLY A 28 -7.85 13.13 3.22
C GLY A 28 -6.52 13.83 3.50
N GLU A 29 -5.66 13.97 2.50
CA GLU A 29 -4.41 14.75 2.62
C GLU A 29 -4.71 16.23 2.83
N GLU A 30 -5.58 16.81 1.99
CA GLU A 30 -5.98 18.21 2.13
C GLU A 30 -6.56 18.51 3.51
N LYS A 31 -7.47 17.66 3.98
CA LYS A 31 -8.04 17.76 5.33
C LYS A 31 -6.93 17.74 6.39
N ALA A 32 -5.96 16.83 6.30
CA ALA A 32 -4.84 16.75 7.23
C ALA A 32 -3.99 18.03 7.22
N ALA A 33 -3.70 18.56 6.04
CA ALA A 33 -2.95 19.81 5.89
C ALA A 33 -3.66 21.00 6.54
N LEU A 34 -4.97 21.11 6.35
CA LEU A 34 -5.80 22.15 6.97
C LEU A 34 -5.89 22.03 8.50
N GLU A 35 -5.95 20.81 9.04
CA GLU A 35 -5.92 20.57 10.49
C GLU A 35 -4.56 20.99 11.09
N ILE A 36 -3.46 20.63 10.44
CA ILE A 36 -2.10 21.05 10.86
C ILE A 36 -1.97 22.59 10.81
N GLN A 37 -2.45 23.21 9.74
CA GLN A 37 -2.42 24.67 9.63
C GLN A 37 -3.22 25.36 10.74
N ARG A 38 -4.38 24.84 11.08
CA ARG A 38 -5.22 25.34 12.17
C ARG A 38 -4.51 25.24 13.51
N GLU A 39 -3.86 24.11 13.78
CA GLU A 39 -3.11 23.90 15.02
C GLU A 39 -1.92 24.86 15.11
N LEU A 40 -1.14 25.04 14.04
CA LEU A 40 -0.05 26.02 14.00
C LEU A 40 -0.54 27.43 14.28
N LYS A 41 -1.67 27.83 13.70
CA LYS A 41 -2.29 29.14 13.94
C LYS A 41 -2.69 29.31 15.41
N SER A 42 -3.13 28.26 16.09
CA SER A 42 -3.48 28.30 17.52
C SER A 42 -2.28 28.63 18.41
N PHE A 43 -1.07 28.40 17.94
CA PHE A 43 0.20 28.77 18.59
C PHE A 43 0.76 30.14 18.13
N GLY A 44 0.03 30.85 17.25
CA GLY A 44 0.51 32.11 16.66
C GLY A 44 1.57 31.91 15.59
N VAL A 45 1.67 30.71 15.01
CA VAL A 45 2.57 30.41 13.90
C VAL A 45 1.83 30.60 12.58
N ASP A 46 2.29 31.57 11.77
CA ASP A 46 1.79 31.76 10.43
C ASP A 46 2.31 30.65 9.50
N SER A 47 1.42 30.07 8.71
CA SER A 47 1.74 29.03 7.75
C SER A 47 0.88 29.15 6.51
N ARG A 48 1.41 28.67 5.38
CA ARG A 48 0.67 28.61 4.12
C ARG A 48 0.73 27.20 3.55
N LEU A 49 -0.30 26.80 2.82
CA LEU A 49 -0.29 25.61 2.01
C LEU A 49 0.31 25.93 0.64
N GLU A 50 1.16 25.05 0.15
CA GLU A 50 1.72 25.12 -1.21
C GLU A 50 1.27 23.88 -1.96
N GLU A 51 0.44 24.10 -2.97
CA GLU A 51 -0.08 23.03 -3.83
C GLU A 51 0.95 22.68 -4.90
N PHE A 52 1.07 21.38 -5.22
CA PHE A 52 1.87 20.89 -6.32
C PHE A 52 1.21 19.63 -6.92
N GLU A 53 1.43 19.43 -8.20
CA GLU A 53 0.90 18.26 -8.91
C GLU A 53 1.75 17.02 -8.64
N ILE A 54 1.09 15.89 -8.43
CA ILE A 54 1.70 14.58 -8.28
C ILE A 54 0.99 13.54 -9.13
N ASP A 55 1.76 12.57 -9.63
CA ASP A 55 1.18 11.36 -10.20
C ASP A 55 0.66 10.47 -9.06
N THR A 56 -0.62 10.19 -9.07
CA THR A 56 -1.26 9.31 -8.10
C THR A 56 -1.86 8.08 -8.75
N TRP A 57 -2.38 7.15 -7.96
CA TRP A 57 -3.08 5.95 -8.43
C TRP A 57 -4.32 5.72 -7.60
N ARG A 58 -5.23 4.96 -8.16
CA ARG A 58 -6.44 4.52 -7.46
C ARG A 58 -6.64 3.03 -7.70
N ILE A 59 -6.74 2.28 -6.62
CA ILE A 59 -7.11 0.86 -6.69
C ILE A 59 -8.63 0.81 -6.76
N LEU A 60 -9.16 0.37 -7.91
CA LEU A 60 -10.60 0.26 -8.13
C LEU A 60 -11.15 -1.07 -7.60
N LYS A 61 -10.36 -2.14 -7.77
CA LYS A 61 -10.71 -3.50 -7.36
C LYS A 61 -9.45 -4.34 -7.20
N ALA A 62 -9.42 -5.20 -6.21
CA ALA A 62 -8.41 -6.25 -6.05
C ALA A 62 -9.10 -7.51 -5.55
N GLU A 63 -8.98 -8.59 -6.32
CA GLU A 63 -9.52 -9.92 -5.99
C GLU A 63 -8.53 -11.00 -6.38
N PHE A 64 -8.50 -12.07 -5.62
CA PHE A 64 -7.76 -13.28 -5.93
C PHE A 64 -8.59 -14.50 -5.60
N THR A 65 -8.78 -15.39 -6.59
CA THR A 65 -9.50 -16.65 -6.42
C THR A 65 -8.64 -17.81 -6.90
N VAL A 66 -8.48 -18.82 -6.08
CA VAL A 66 -7.98 -20.13 -6.50
C VAL A 66 -9.16 -20.89 -7.07
N THR A 67 -9.03 -21.43 -8.28
CA THR A 67 -10.11 -22.15 -8.99
C THR A 67 -9.96 -23.65 -8.86
N GLU A 68 -8.73 -24.18 -8.72
CA GLU A 68 -8.41 -25.60 -8.59
C GLU A 68 -7.37 -25.83 -7.48
N PRO A 69 -7.40 -26.94 -6.73
CA PRO A 69 -8.35 -28.08 -6.81
C PRO A 69 -9.68 -27.82 -6.12
N PHE A 70 -9.87 -26.66 -5.53
CA PHE A 70 -11.11 -26.19 -4.91
C PHE A 70 -11.22 -24.68 -5.08
N GLU A 71 -12.42 -24.19 -5.27
CA GLU A 71 -12.66 -22.77 -5.40
C GLU A 71 -12.55 -22.06 -4.04
N LYS A 72 -11.71 -21.03 -3.96
CA LYS A 72 -11.57 -20.19 -2.78
C LYS A 72 -11.13 -18.78 -3.15
N THR A 73 -11.92 -17.80 -2.74
CA THR A 73 -11.58 -16.37 -2.86
C THR A 73 -10.89 -15.89 -1.59
N TYR A 74 -9.84 -15.09 -1.78
CA TYR A 74 -9.06 -14.47 -0.73
C TYR A 74 -9.25 -12.98 -0.73
N THR A 75 -9.33 -12.37 0.44
CA THR A 75 -9.26 -10.93 0.58
C THR A 75 -7.83 -10.48 0.30
N VAL A 76 -7.68 -9.56 -0.64
CA VAL A 76 -6.38 -9.01 -1.05
C VAL A 76 -6.47 -7.50 -1.18
N ALA A 77 -5.34 -6.83 -0.95
CA ALA A 77 -5.17 -5.42 -1.26
C ALA A 77 -4.38 -5.28 -2.56
N GLY A 78 -4.66 -4.23 -3.34
CA GLY A 78 -3.91 -3.95 -4.55
C GLY A 78 -2.60 -3.23 -4.25
N TYR A 79 -1.60 -3.43 -5.11
CA TYR A 79 -0.38 -2.62 -5.11
C TYR A 79 -0.58 -1.33 -5.93
N GLY A 80 -0.21 -0.21 -5.35
CA GLY A 80 -0.18 1.07 -6.06
C GLY A 80 0.93 1.10 -7.13
N ARG A 81 0.67 1.83 -8.22
CA ARG A 81 1.65 2.05 -9.33
C ARG A 81 2.13 0.78 -10.02
N CYS A 82 1.42 -0.32 -9.92
CA CYS A 82 1.64 -1.51 -10.74
C CYS A 82 0.65 -1.56 -11.91
N GLY A 83 0.87 -2.48 -12.85
CA GLY A 83 -0.06 -2.71 -13.94
C GLY A 83 -1.43 -3.20 -13.44
N SER A 84 -2.44 -3.07 -14.28
CA SER A 84 -3.78 -3.60 -14.05
C SER A 84 -4.03 -4.82 -14.92
N THR A 85 -4.80 -5.76 -14.42
CA THR A 85 -5.37 -6.83 -15.24
C THR A 85 -6.48 -6.27 -16.15
N PRO A 86 -6.89 -6.98 -17.23
CA PRO A 86 -8.16 -6.73 -17.90
C PRO A 86 -9.34 -6.76 -16.91
N ALA A 87 -10.48 -6.20 -17.31
CA ALA A 87 -11.66 -6.09 -16.43
C ALA A 87 -12.19 -7.44 -15.93
N ASP A 88 -12.03 -8.49 -16.70
CA ASP A 88 -12.38 -9.88 -16.42
C ASP A 88 -11.26 -10.65 -15.66
N GLY A 89 -10.15 -9.97 -15.36
CA GLY A 89 -9.02 -10.57 -14.68
C GLY A 89 -8.06 -11.34 -15.57
N ILE A 90 -7.20 -12.12 -14.95
CA ILE A 90 -6.33 -13.12 -15.62
C ILE A 90 -6.43 -14.44 -14.88
N GLU A 91 -6.38 -15.53 -15.64
CA GLU A 91 -6.25 -16.88 -15.10
C GLU A 91 -4.92 -17.48 -15.53
N ALA A 92 -4.14 -17.98 -14.59
CA ALA A 92 -2.84 -18.58 -14.87
C ALA A 92 -2.45 -19.56 -13.76
N PRO A 93 -1.52 -20.50 -14.05
CA PRO A 93 -1.01 -21.40 -13.02
C PRO A 93 -0.37 -20.63 -11.86
N PHE A 94 -0.53 -21.15 -10.66
CA PHE A 94 0.02 -20.58 -9.44
C PHE A 94 1.42 -21.12 -9.15
N LEU A 95 2.31 -20.25 -8.68
CA LEU A 95 3.65 -20.60 -8.20
C LEU A 95 3.91 -19.96 -6.85
N TYR A 96 4.22 -20.77 -5.84
CA TYR A 96 4.79 -20.28 -4.60
C TYR A 96 6.33 -20.23 -4.72
N ALA A 97 6.89 -19.04 -4.70
CA ALA A 97 8.32 -18.78 -4.94
C ALA A 97 9.08 -18.38 -3.66
N GLU A 98 8.54 -18.70 -2.49
CA GLU A 98 9.17 -18.44 -1.19
C GLU A 98 9.68 -17.00 -1.07
N ASN A 99 10.99 -16.80 -0.96
CA ASN A 99 11.62 -15.49 -0.84
C ASN A 99 11.92 -14.83 -2.20
N GLY A 100 11.53 -15.46 -3.32
CA GLY A 100 11.75 -14.92 -4.66
C GLY A 100 13.22 -14.87 -5.08
N ASP A 101 14.01 -15.89 -4.72
CA ASP A 101 15.35 -16.07 -5.26
C ASP A 101 15.31 -16.53 -6.73
N ASP A 102 16.44 -16.45 -7.41
CA ASP A 102 16.50 -16.71 -8.85
C ASP A 102 16.17 -18.16 -9.23
N ILE A 103 16.41 -19.11 -8.31
CA ILE A 103 16.06 -20.52 -8.50
C ILE A 103 14.53 -20.68 -8.44
N ASN A 104 13.91 -20.15 -7.40
CA ASN A 104 12.47 -20.22 -7.22
C ASN A 104 11.71 -19.47 -8.33
N LEU A 105 12.26 -18.37 -8.82
CA LEU A 105 11.66 -17.60 -9.92
C LEU A 105 11.93 -18.19 -11.31
N SER A 106 12.80 -19.19 -11.46
CA SER A 106 13.11 -19.81 -12.76
C SER A 106 11.87 -20.40 -13.47
N GLN A 107 10.82 -20.73 -12.71
CA GLN A 107 9.56 -21.27 -13.22
C GLN A 107 8.42 -20.25 -13.26
N ALA A 108 8.69 -18.97 -13.05
CA ALA A 108 7.67 -17.93 -12.88
C ALA A 108 6.98 -17.50 -14.18
N LYS A 109 7.58 -17.81 -15.34
CA LYS A 109 7.07 -17.35 -16.65
C LYS A 109 5.61 -17.74 -16.87
N GLY A 110 4.76 -16.73 -17.10
CA GLY A 110 3.33 -16.90 -17.36
C GLY A 110 2.51 -17.35 -16.16
N LYS A 111 3.05 -17.29 -14.93
CA LYS A 111 2.35 -17.73 -13.72
C LYS A 111 1.99 -16.56 -12.81
N ILE A 112 1.01 -16.78 -11.94
CA ILE A 112 0.75 -15.92 -10.78
C ILE A 112 1.67 -16.37 -9.67
N VAL A 113 2.57 -15.49 -9.22
CA VAL A 113 3.67 -15.81 -8.31
C VAL A 113 3.40 -15.25 -6.92
N LEU A 114 3.40 -16.08 -5.89
CA LEU A 114 3.35 -15.67 -4.49
C LEU A 114 4.76 -15.66 -3.89
N VAL A 115 5.12 -14.54 -3.24
CA VAL A 115 6.35 -14.39 -2.45
C VAL A 115 6.04 -14.05 -1.00
N ASN A 116 6.91 -14.47 -0.07
CA ASN A 116 6.73 -14.25 1.37
C ASN A 116 7.00 -12.81 1.84
N ASN A 117 7.73 -12.02 1.04
CA ASN A 117 8.18 -10.71 1.43
C ASN A 117 7.42 -9.60 0.69
N PRO A 118 7.29 -8.41 1.25
CA PRO A 118 6.78 -7.26 0.53
C PRO A 118 7.56 -7.03 -0.77
N VAL A 119 6.85 -6.80 -1.86
CA VAL A 119 7.45 -6.58 -3.17
C VAL A 119 7.96 -5.15 -3.26
N ASN A 120 9.25 -4.97 -2.98
CA ASN A 120 9.96 -3.72 -3.23
C ASN A 120 10.34 -3.58 -4.72
N LYS A 121 10.96 -2.46 -5.09
CA LYS A 121 11.36 -2.16 -6.48
C LYS A 121 12.25 -3.25 -7.11
N ASP A 122 13.16 -3.84 -6.34
CA ASP A 122 14.10 -4.84 -6.87
C ASP A 122 13.41 -6.20 -7.05
N MET A 123 12.58 -6.61 -6.11
CA MET A 123 11.74 -7.81 -6.25
C MET A 123 10.77 -7.66 -7.41
N TYR A 124 10.14 -6.50 -7.58
CA TYR A 124 9.27 -6.23 -8.72
C TYR A 124 10.02 -6.43 -10.06
N LYS A 125 11.23 -5.89 -10.18
CA LYS A 125 12.06 -6.08 -11.39
C LYS A 125 12.40 -7.55 -11.63
N LYS A 126 12.73 -8.30 -10.59
CA LYS A 126 12.97 -9.75 -10.69
C LYS A 126 11.75 -10.50 -11.20
N LEU A 127 10.57 -10.24 -10.65
CA LEU A 127 9.31 -10.86 -11.07
C LEU A 127 8.99 -10.54 -12.55
N VAL A 128 9.16 -9.29 -12.95
CA VAL A 128 8.99 -8.87 -14.35
C VAL A 128 9.99 -9.56 -15.27
N HIS A 129 11.27 -9.61 -14.87
CA HIS A 129 12.32 -10.26 -15.67
C HIS A 129 12.09 -11.77 -15.79
N ALA A 130 11.59 -12.42 -14.74
CA ALA A 130 11.20 -13.82 -14.75
C ALA A 130 9.93 -14.10 -15.57
N GLY A 131 9.24 -13.06 -16.05
CA GLY A 131 8.06 -13.17 -16.90
C GLY A 131 6.79 -13.59 -16.14
N ALA A 132 6.68 -13.29 -14.87
CA ALA A 132 5.47 -13.52 -14.09
C ALA A 132 4.28 -12.79 -14.72
N ALA A 133 3.12 -13.45 -14.80
CA ALA A 133 1.88 -12.84 -15.31
C ALA A 133 1.28 -11.86 -14.28
N ALA A 134 1.35 -12.22 -13.01
CA ALA A 134 1.04 -11.37 -11.87
C ALA A 134 1.82 -11.82 -10.64
N PHE A 135 1.77 -11.02 -9.57
CA PHE A 135 2.36 -11.41 -8.29
C PHE A 135 1.42 -11.14 -7.12
N LEU A 136 1.64 -11.90 -6.08
CA LEU A 136 1.06 -11.74 -4.76
C LEU A 136 2.19 -11.69 -3.74
N SER A 137 2.00 -10.96 -2.65
CA SER A 137 2.92 -11.01 -1.52
C SER A 137 2.16 -11.22 -0.22
N ILE A 138 2.79 -11.90 0.72
CA ILE A 138 2.29 -11.96 2.08
C ILE A 138 2.81 -10.72 2.81
N THR A 139 1.88 -9.89 3.28
CA THR A 139 2.17 -8.74 4.14
C THR A 139 1.45 -8.93 5.46
N GLY A 140 2.06 -8.47 6.54
CA GLY A 140 1.54 -8.68 7.88
C GLY A 140 2.19 -9.84 8.61
N THR A 141 1.90 -9.93 9.89
CA THR A 141 2.31 -11.03 10.75
C THR A 141 1.11 -11.92 11.06
N PRO A 142 1.30 -13.18 11.48
CA PRO A 142 0.19 -14.04 11.91
C PRO A 142 -0.64 -13.48 13.09
N ILE A 143 -0.21 -12.36 13.65
CA ILE A 143 -0.85 -11.67 14.79
C ILE A 143 -1.76 -10.53 14.30
N ASP A 144 -1.64 -10.12 13.04
CA ASP A 144 -2.53 -9.13 12.43
C ASP A 144 -3.89 -9.79 12.10
N GLU A 145 -4.61 -10.17 13.15
CA GLU A 145 -6.04 -10.45 13.04
C GLU A 145 -6.73 -9.08 12.91
N GLY A 146 -7.14 -8.75 11.67
CA GLY A 146 -7.93 -7.59 11.35
C GLY A 146 -9.33 -7.62 11.93
#